data_b4b0f2aa21a4eaaa4262338d3ec86f25
#
_entry.id   b4b0f2aa21a4eaaa4262338d3ec86f25
#
_cell.length_a   1.000
_cell.length_b   1.000
_cell.length_c   1.000
_cell.angle_alpha   90.00
_cell.angle_beta   90.00
_cell.angle_gamma   90.00
#
_symmetry.space_group_name_H-M   'P 1'
#
loop_
_entity.id
_entity.type
_entity.pdbx_description
1 polymer ?
#
loop_
_entity_poly.entity_id
_entity_poly.type
_entity_poly.pdbx_seq_one_letter_code
_entity_poly.pdbx_strand_id
1 'polypeptide(L)'
;MSEDMETMMDLVDMSGFDDDDDDEQSYDYRGSSDDDYGVNEYPDADFMDFDDDDPLNATGVSRKSLVIFFLIDTSGSMKGTKMGELNTVMEELIPEIRRVGEADTDVKVAVLTFSNSVMWMYSEPISIEDFEWTRLRADGVTSMGAAFKELSIRMSRASFLSSPSLSFAPVIFLMTDGYPSDNYKEGLRELQKNSWYKYGLKTALGIGKEANDDMLAEFTGTPDTVVHAYSGGQLAHLIKIIAVTSSQIGSKSMTLADDAGHELGMEDVYESKQRLLGQQIQEIVKSEGYSDSIPFDTCW
;
A
#
# COMPACT_ATOMS: atom_id res chain seq x y z
N MET A 1 -35.87 -21.30 46.67
CA MET A 1 -35.30 -20.15 47.40
C MET A 1 -34.64 -19.35 46.32
N SER A 2 -35.40 -18.46 45.63
CA SER A 2 -35.84 -17.11 46.01
C SER A 2 -34.61 -16.25 46.33
N GLU A 3 -34.35 -15.14 45.76
CA GLU A 3 -35.12 -13.94 45.40
C GLU A 3 -34.19 -13.10 44.49
N ASP A 4 -34.60 -12.62 43.34
CA ASP A 4 -35.17 -11.29 43.09
C ASP A 4 -34.36 -10.11 43.67
N MET A 5 -33.81 -9.30 42.74
CA MET A 5 -33.98 -7.84 42.89
C MET A 5 -33.83 -7.15 41.54
N GLU A 6 -34.98 -6.71 41.09
CA GLU A 6 -35.23 -5.66 40.10
C GLU A 6 -34.78 -4.28 40.61
N THR A 7 -34.83 -3.35 39.65
CA THR A 7 -34.99 -1.90 39.77
C THR A 7 -33.66 -1.10 39.73
N MET A 8 -33.44 -0.20 38.77
CA MET A 8 -34.19 1.03 38.58
C MET A 8 -33.85 1.70 37.25
N MET A 9 -34.89 1.97 36.47
CA MET A 9 -34.91 2.98 35.42
C MET A 9 -34.81 4.37 36.04
N ASP A 10 -34.05 5.26 35.44
CA ASP A 10 -34.36 6.69 35.50
C ASP A 10 -34.35 7.26 34.06
N LEU A 11 -35.58 7.52 33.64
CA LEU A 11 -35.93 8.39 32.55
C LEU A 11 -35.65 9.83 32.99
N VAL A 12 -34.90 10.58 32.23
CA VAL A 12 -34.94 12.04 32.26
C VAL A 12 -35.47 12.55 30.93
N ASP A 13 -36.74 12.88 30.98
CA ASP A 13 -37.49 13.70 30.04
C ASP A 13 -37.02 15.15 30.16
N MET A 14 -36.59 15.76 29.08
CA MET A 14 -36.46 17.21 28.95
C MET A 14 -37.03 17.63 27.60
N SER A 15 -38.34 17.70 27.59
CA SER A 15 -39.10 18.53 26.64
C SER A 15 -39.02 19.99 27.08
N GLY A 16 -38.80 20.87 26.13
CA GLY A 16 -39.19 22.26 26.24
C GLY A 16 -38.08 23.28 26.19
N PHE A 17 -37.93 23.91 25.08
CA PHE A 17 -37.78 25.37 25.00
C PHE A 17 -38.35 25.83 23.66
N ASP A 18 -39.32 26.70 23.82
CA ASP A 18 -40.17 27.32 22.83
C ASP A 18 -39.41 28.38 22.02
N ASP A 19 -40.01 28.65 20.87
CA ASP A 19 -39.82 29.77 19.96
C ASP A 19 -39.67 31.11 20.65
N ASP A 20 -38.93 32.03 20.09
CA ASP A 20 -39.45 33.34 19.66
C ASP A 20 -38.39 34.27 19.07
N ASP A 21 -38.84 34.94 18.01
CA ASP A 21 -38.60 36.33 17.57
C ASP A 21 -37.43 36.64 16.60
N ASP A 22 -37.84 36.76 15.37
CA ASP A 22 -37.76 37.89 14.42
C ASP A 22 -36.85 39.06 14.81
N ASP A 23 -35.91 39.37 13.92
CA ASP A 23 -35.63 40.76 13.55
C ASP A 23 -34.97 40.84 12.16
N GLU A 24 -35.81 41.06 11.17
CA GLU A 24 -35.42 41.64 9.87
C GLU A 24 -35.00 43.09 10.11
N GLN A 25 -33.79 43.47 9.79
CA GLN A 25 -33.42 44.85 9.53
C GLN A 25 -32.83 45.01 8.13
N SER A 26 -33.73 45.38 7.23
CA SER A 26 -33.43 45.99 5.94
C SER A 26 -32.80 47.38 6.16
N TYR A 27 -31.60 47.59 5.66
CA TYR A 27 -31.09 48.94 5.47
C TYR A 27 -31.11 49.31 3.98
N ASP A 28 -32.16 50.13 3.71
CA ASP A 28 -32.31 50.94 2.50
C ASP A 28 -31.32 52.13 2.58
N TYR A 29 -30.40 52.27 1.62
CA TYR A 29 -29.57 53.47 1.49
C TYR A 29 -29.78 54.09 0.13
N ARG A 30 -30.75 55.07 0.12
CA ARG A 30 -30.89 56.04 -0.97
C ARG A 30 -29.95 57.21 -0.73
N GLY A 31 -29.20 57.52 -1.75
CA GLY A 31 -29.00 58.79 -2.39
C GLY A 31 -28.39 59.96 -1.65
N SER A 32 -27.34 60.49 -2.11
CA SER A 32 -27.27 61.77 -2.82
C SER A 32 -25.83 62.33 -2.86
N SER A 33 -25.47 62.71 -4.07
CA SER A 33 -24.83 63.98 -4.50
C SER A 33 -23.44 64.30 -4.01
N ASP A 34 -22.58 64.40 -5.03
CA ASP A 34 -21.59 65.43 -5.28
C ASP A 34 -20.64 65.85 -4.12
N ASP A 35 -19.37 65.42 -4.29
CA ASP A 35 -18.28 66.42 -4.13
C ASP A 35 -16.98 65.88 -4.75
N ASP A 36 -16.50 66.65 -5.66
CA ASP A 36 -15.21 66.69 -6.36
C ASP A 36 -14.05 66.78 -5.35
N TYR A 37 -13.18 65.78 -5.28
CA TYR A 37 -11.80 65.94 -4.77
C TYR A 37 -10.81 64.99 -5.38
N GLY A 38 -9.91 65.55 -6.20
CA GLY A 38 -8.50 65.22 -6.16
C GLY A 38 -8.05 63.88 -6.69
N VAL A 39 -7.66 63.88 -7.94
CA VAL A 39 -6.86 62.82 -8.58
C VAL A 39 -5.54 62.67 -7.82
N ASN A 40 -5.43 61.65 -6.96
CA ASN A 40 -4.13 61.11 -6.57
C ASN A 40 -3.80 60.01 -7.53
N GLU A 41 -2.89 60.31 -8.46
CA GLU A 41 -2.14 59.31 -9.20
C GLU A 41 -1.38 58.42 -8.22
N TYR A 42 -1.91 57.21 -7.98
CA TYR A 42 -1.09 56.12 -7.49
C TYR A 42 -0.30 55.61 -8.69
N PRO A 43 1.02 55.44 -8.55
CA PRO A 43 1.82 54.83 -9.63
C PRO A 43 1.29 53.41 -9.84
N ASP A 44 1.12 53.09 -11.12
CA ASP A 44 0.78 51.77 -11.62
C ASP A 44 1.57 50.72 -10.83
N ALA A 45 0.84 50.00 -9.94
CA ALA A 45 1.33 48.73 -9.48
C ALA A 45 1.42 47.86 -10.74
N ASP A 46 2.63 47.63 -11.20
CA ASP A 46 2.94 46.61 -12.18
C ASP A 46 2.17 45.38 -11.81
N PHE A 47 1.04 45.19 -12.47
CA PHE A 47 0.36 43.93 -12.52
C PHE A 47 1.36 42.99 -13.18
N MET A 48 2.10 42.20 -12.36
CA MET A 48 2.92 41.13 -12.86
C MET A 48 1.93 40.22 -13.60
N ASP A 49 1.92 40.40 -14.92
CA ASP A 49 1.35 39.45 -15.85
C ASP A 49 2.10 38.13 -15.58
N PHE A 50 1.52 37.26 -14.77
CA PHE A 50 1.99 35.88 -14.68
C PHE A 50 1.71 35.30 -16.05
N ASP A 51 2.73 35.27 -16.89
CA ASP A 51 2.71 34.60 -18.17
C ASP A 51 2.38 33.15 -17.91
N ASP A 52 1.10 32.79 -18.06
CA ASP A 52 0.58 31.44 -17.89
C ASP A 52 1.19 30.44 -18.90
N ASP A 53 1.94 30.96 -19.87
CA ASP A 53 2.64 30.21 -20.92
C ASP A 53 4.16 30.04 -20.66
N ASP A 54 4.68 30.42 -19.47
CA ASP A 54 6.08 30.12 -19.15
C ASP A 54 6.25 28.60 -18.95
N PRO A 55 7.00 27.91 -19.83
CA PRO A 55 7.28 26.49 -19.69
C PRO A 55 8.01 26.12 -18.39
N LEU A 56 8.56 27.10 -17.66
CA LEU A 56 9.15 26.91 -16.33
C LEU A 56 8.08 26.93 -15.22
N ASN A 57 6.89 27.48 -15.50
CA ASN A 57 5.70 27.41 -14.64
C ASN A 57 4.82 26.20 -14.95
N ALA A 58 5.28 25.28 -15.79
CA ALA A 58 4.58 24.02 -16.01
C ALA A 58 4.38 23.34 -14.64
N THR A 59 3.16 23.47 -14.11
CA THR A 59 2.71 22.73 -12.93
C THR A 59 3.06 21.29 -13.17
N GLY A 60 3.96 20.74 -12.34
CA GLY A 60 4.55 19.43 -12.55
C GLY A 60 3.46 18.43 -12.87
N VAL A 61 3.65 17.67 -13.93
CA VAL A 61 2.74 16.59 -14.30
C VAL A 61 2.51 15.75 -13.06
N SER A 62 1.27 15.70 -12.58
CA SER A 62 0.92 14.97 -11.36
C SER A 62 1.22 13.49 -11.61
N ARG A 63 2.33 13.00 -11.06
CA ARG A 63 2.74 11.61 -11.19
C ARG A 63 1.79 10.72 -10.43
N LYS A 64 1.43 9.58 -11.03
CA LYS A 64 0.67 8.55 -10.33
C LYS A 64 1.58 7.87 -9.31
N SER A 65 1.07 7.64 -8.10
CA SER A 65 1.81 6.96 -7.04
C SER A 65 1.58 5.46 -7.09
N LEU A 66 2.64 4.67 -7.00
CA LEU A 66 2.61 3.22 -6.79
C LEU A 66 3.23 2.91 -5.43
N VAL A 67 2.46 2.33 -4.52
CA VAL A 67 2.98 1.91 -3.21
C VAL A 67 3.29 0.41 -3.24
N ILE A 68 4.53 0.06 -2.89
CA ILE A 68 4.99 -1.31 -2.70
C ILE A 68 5.05 -1.59 -1.19
N PHE A 69 4.23 -2.53 -0.74
CA PHE A 69 4.22 -2.99 0.65
C PHE A 69 5.07 -4.26 0.78
N PHE A 70 6.11 -4.21 1.60
CA PHE A 70 6.87 -5.39 2.02
C PHE A 70 6.44 -5.79 3.42
N LEU A 71 5.86 -6.99 3.55
CA LEU A 71 5.52 -7.63 4.81
C LEU A 71 6.59 -8.65 5.11
N ILE A 72 7.40 -8.43 6.13
CA ILE A 72 8.61 -9.21 6.39
C ILE A 72 8.52 -9.88 7.76
N ASP A 73 8.57 -11.20 7.74
CA ASP A 73 8.71 -12.01 8.94
C ASP A 73 10.09 -11.76 9.57
N THR A 74 10.07 -11.35 10.82
CA THR A 74 11.26 -11.15 11.65
C THR A 74 11.23 -12.06 12.87
N SER A 75 10.54 -13.20 12.80
CA SER A 75 10.49 -14.20 13.87
C SER A 75 11.82 -14.91 14.08
N GLY A 76 11.90 -15.68 15.16
CA GLY A 76 13.12 -16.37 15.57
C GLY A 76 13.66 -17.39 14.55
N SER A 77 12.81 -17.98 13.72
CA SER A 77 13.19 -18.92 12.64
C SER A 77 13.97 -18.24 11.51
N MET A 78 13.77 -16.92 11.32
CA MET A 78 14.50 -16.09 10.37
C MET A 78 15.93 -15.75 10.83
N LYS A 79 16.37 -16.12 12.05
CA LYS A 79 17.71 -15.80 12.58
C LYS A 79 18.84 -16.36 11.69
N GLY A 80 19.96 -15.67 11.74
CA GLY A 80 21.21 -16.09 11.10
C GLY A 80 21.25 -15.77 9.62
N THR A 81 21.53 -16.78 8.80
CA THR A 81 21.81 -16.62 7.37
C THR A 81 20.60 -16.04 6.61
N LYS A 82 19.37 -16.52 6.88
CA LYS A 82 18.15 -16.05 6.22
C LYS A 82 17.96 -14.53 6.36
N MET A 83 18.01 -14.01 7.59
CA MET A 83 17.87 -12.58 7.85
C MET A 83 19.08 -11.78 7.33
N GLY A 84 20.28 -12.35 7.41
CA GLY A 84 21.50 -11.73 6.88
C GLY A 84 21.41 -11.50 5.37
N GLU A 85 21.00 -12.53 4.63
CA GLU A 85 20.84 -12.48 3.19
C GLU A 85 19.64 -11.62 2.76
N LEU A 86 18.51 -11.71 3.47
CA LEU A 86 17.37 -10.82 3.21
C LEU A 86 17.78 -9.35 3.33
N ASN A 87 18.50 -8.98 4.38
CA ASN A 87 19.01 -7.61 4.52
C ASN A 87 19.89 -7.18 3.35
N THR A 88 20.82 -8.03 2.94
CA THR A 88 21.73 -7.75 1.82
C THR A 88 20.95 -7.57 0.51
N VAL A 89 19.97 -8.45 0.27
CA VAL A 89 19.12 -8.39 -0.92
C VAL A 89 18.29 -7.11 -0.95
N MET A 90 17.71 -6.73 0.17
CA MET A 90 16.91 -5.50 0.23
C MET A 90 17.76 -4.24 0.01
N GLU A 91 19.00 -4.21 0.50
CA GLU A 91 19.95 -3.13 0.22
C GLU A 91 20.29 -3.03 -1.30
N GLU A 92 20.41 -4.17 -1.98
CA GLU A 92 20.67 -4.23 -3.43
C GLU A 92 19.42 -3.96 -4.28
N LEU A 93 18.25 -4.30 -3.78
CA LEU A 93 16.98 -4.15 -4.49
C LEU A 93 16.54 -2.69 -4.65
N ILE A 94 16.78 -1.86 -3.63
CA ILE A 94 16.35 -0.46 -3.63
C ILE A 94 16.81 0.30 -4.90
N PRO A 95 18.11 0.26 -5.28
CA PRO A 95 18.60 0.88 -6.51
C PRO A 95 17.95 0.33 -7.80
N GLU A 96 17.53 -0.93 -7.78
CA GLU A 96 16.88 -1.55 -8.95
C GLU A 96 15.44 -1.05 -9.10
N ILE A 97 14.69 -0.97 -7.99
CA ILE A 97 13.31 -0.43 -8.00
C ILE A 97 13.31 1.03 -8.47
N ARG A 98 14.31 1.84 -8.10
CA ARG A 98 14.46 3.22 -8.57
C ARG A 98 14.48 3.36 -10.09
N ARG A 99 14.99 2.31 -10.79
CA ARG A 99 15.08 2.30 -12.26
C ARG A 99 13.79 1.84 -12.96
N VAL A 100 12.85 1.28 -12.20
CA VAL A 100 11.61 0.69 -12.74
C VAL A 100 10.51 1.72 -12.95
N GLY A 101 10.52 2.81 -12.18
CA GLY A 101 9.54 3.86 -12.31
C GLY A 101 9.57 4.46 -13.73
N GLU A 102 8.44 4.42 -14.45
CA GLU A 102 8.28 5.26 -15.64
C GLU A 102 8.38 6.73 -15.19
N ALA A 103 8.79 7.61 -16.10
CA ALA A 103 9.05 9.02 -15.75
C ALA A 103 7.86 9.75 -15.11
N ASP A 104 6.65 9.17 -15.23
CA ASP A 104 5.39 9.69 -14.70
C ASP A 104 4.87 8.94 -13.45
N THR A 105 5.64 7.97 -12.91
CA THR A 105 5.26 7.19 -11.73
C THR A 105 6.15 7.52 -10.53
N ASP A 106 5.53 7.90 -9.40
CA ASP A 106 6.18 8.03 -8.10
C ASP A 106 6.06 6.70 -7.34
N VAL A 107 7.15 5.95 -7.29
CA VAL A 107 7.21 4.68 -6.56
C VAL A 107 7.53 4.94 -5.10
N LYS A 108 6.65 4.48 -4.20
CA LYS A 108 6.82 4.56 -2.75
C LYS A 108 6.94 3.18 -2.13
N VAL A 109 7.68 3.08 -1.06
CA VAL A 109 7.91 1.84 -0.32
C VAL A 109 7.40 1.97 1.11
N ALA A 110 6.71 0.95 1.58
CA ALA A 110 6.30 0.78 2.97
C ALA A 110 6.72 -0.61 3.45
N VAL A 111 7.46 -0.69 4.53
CA VAL A 111 7.94 -1.96 5.09
C VAL A 111 7.29 -2.21 6.45
N LEU A 112 6.56 -3.30 6.54
CA LEU A 112 5.94 -3.82 7.75
C LEU A 112 6.69 -5.06 8.21
N THR A 113 7.25 -5.02 9.40
CA THR A 113 7.89 -6.18 10.03
C THR A 113 6.96 -6.79 11.08
N PHE A 114 6.99 -8.10 11.21
CA PHE A 114 6.17 -8.80 12.19
C PHE A 114 6.93 -9.93 12.88
N SER A 115 6.80 -9.97 14.20
CA SER A 115 7.30 -11.02 15.09
C SER A 115 6.42 -11.09 16.35
N ASN A 116 6.92 -10.77 17.53
CA ASN A 116 6.11 -10.57 18.75
C ASN A 116 5.20 -9.33 18.63
N SER A 117 5.62 -8.36 17.83
CA SER A 117 4.91 -7.12 17.54
C SER A 117 4.95 -6.83 16.05
N VAL A 118 4.06 -5.94 15.62
CA VAL A 118 3.99 -5.46 14.24
C VAL A 118 4.50 -4.03 14.21
N MET A 119 5.47 -3.74 13.34
CA MET A 119 6.12 -2.43 13.28
C MET A 119 6.35 -1.98 11.83
N TRP A 120 6.02 -0.73 11.55
CA TRP A 120 6.41 -0.08 10.31
C TRP A 120 7.83 0.47 10.43
N MET A 121 8.63 0.30 9.38
CA MET A 121 9.98 0.86 9.31
C MET A 121 9.94 2.40 9.28
N TYR A 122 8.94 2.96 8.62
CA TYR A 122 8.63 4.39 8.56
C TYR A 122 7.15 4.60 8.87
N SER A 123 6.78 5.78 9.38
CA SER A 123 5.39 6.13 9.74
C SER A 123 4.45 6.25 8.54
N GLU A 124 5.02 6.42 7.34
CA GLU A 124 4.32 6.57 6.07
C GLU A 124 5.14 5.96 4.91
N PRO A 125 4.53 5.70 3.74
CA PRO A 125 5.27 5.26 2.56
C PRO A 125 6.26 6.32 2.09
N ILE A 126 7.53 5.94 1.96
CA ILE A 126 8.62 6.82 1.55
C ILE A 126 8.87 6.67 0.04
N SER A 127 9.10 7.78 -0.66
CA SER A 127 9.55 7.73 -2.05
C SER A 127 10.79 6.85 -2.17
N ILE A 128 10.84 6.01 -3.19
CA ILE A 128 11.99 5.11 -3.40
C ILE A 128 13.31 5.87 -3.55
N GLU A 129 13.25 7.13 -3.97
CA GLU A 129 14.43 7.99 -4.07
C GLU A 129 15.02 8.34 -2.70
N ASP A 130 14.17 8.50 -1.69
CA ASP A 130 14.53 8.89 -0.33
C ASP A 130 14.57 7.69 0.62
N PHE A 131 14.17 6.50 0.14
CA PHE A 131 14.08 5.33 1.00
C PHE A 131 15.47 4.79 1.35
N GLU A 132 15.72 4.60 2.65
CA GLU A 132 16.93 3.99 3.20
C GLU A 132 16.57 2.70 3.94
N TRP A 133 17.28 1.61 3.62
CA TRP A 133 17.07 0.34 4.29
C TRP A 133 17.67 0.33 5.69
N THR A 134 16.86 0.01 6.69
CA THR A 134 17.34 -0.29 8.04
C THR A 134 17.45 -1.80 8.23
N ARG A 135 18.66 -2.30 8.51
CA ARG A 135 18.88 -3.74 8.69
C ARG A 135 18.02 -4.32 9.80
N LEU A 136 17.28 -5.35 9.46
CA LEU A 136 16.36 -6.04 10.34
C LEU A 136 17.09 -7.06 11.20
N ARG A 137 16.53 -7.34 12.36
CA ARG A 137 16.95 -8.43 13.27
C ARG A 137 15.77 -9.35 13.51
N ALA A 138 16.03 -10.65 13.51
CA ALA A 138 15.02 -11.65 13.75
C ALA A 138 15.00 -12.07 15.23
N ASP A 139 13.80 -12.11 15.82
CA ASP A 139 13.52 -12.66 17.16
C ASP A 139 12.03 -12.85 17.39
N GLY A 140 11.65 -13.73 18.32
CA GLY A 140 10.27 -13.90 18.75
C GLY A 140 9.47 -14.88 17.90
N VAL A 141 8.15 -14.69 17.89
CA VAL A 141 7.15 -15.54 17.22
C VAL A 141 6.67 -14.91 15.91
N THR A 142 5.71 -15.55 15.22
CA THR A 142 5.22 -15.11 13.90
C THR A 142 3.79 -14.60 14.02
N SER A 143 3.58 -13.34 14.42
CA SER A 143 2.25 -12.72 14.57
C SER A 143 1.71 -12.19 13.23
N MET A 144 1.44 -13.08 12.30
CA MET A 144 1.04 -12.78 10.93
C MET A 144 -0.39 -12.22 10.84
N GLY A 145 -1.31 -12.73 11.66
CA GLY A 145 -2.69 -12.22 11.72
C GLY A 145 -2.75 -10.78 12.19
N ALA A 146 -1.89 -10.40 13.14
CA ALA A 146 -1.74 -9.01 13.56
C ALA A 146 -1.18 -8.14 12.42
N ALA A 147 -0.21 -8.65 11.64
CA ALA A 147 0.33 -7.93 10.49
C ALA A 147 -0.74 -7.69 9.41
N PHE A 148 -1.58 -8.66 9.13
CA PHE A 148 -2.67 -8.53 8.16
C PHE A 148 -3.72 -7.49 8.61
N LYS A 149 -4.06 -7.46 9.91
CA LYS A 149 -4.97 -6.44 10.46
C LYS A 149 -4.36 -5.04 10.35
N GLU A 150 -3.09 -4.88 10.73
CA GLU A 150 -2.39 -3.59 10.63
C GLU A 150 -2.29 -3.10 9.18
N LEU A 151 -1.95 -4.00 8.24
CA LEU A 151 -1.92 -3.68 6.82
C LEU A 151 -3.30 -3.20 6.34
N SER A 152 -4.39 -3.89 6.73
CA SER A 152 -5.75 -3.49 6.36
C SER A 152 -6.10 -2.09 6.84
N ILE A 153 -5.68 -1.71 8.03
CA ILE A 153 -5.90 -0.36 8.59
C ILE A 153 -5.14 0.70 7.78
N ARG A 154 -3.88 0.44 7.44
CA ARG A 154 -3.02 1.39 6.75
C ARG A 154 -3.34 1.52 5.25
N MET A 155 -3.85 0.48 4.63
CA MET A 155 -4.31 0.51 3.23
C MET A 155 -5.65 1.22 3.11
N SER A 156 -5.70 2.50 3.43
CA SER A 156 -6.89 3.33 3.40
C SER A 156 -6.60 4.72 2.84
N ARG A 157 -7.65 5.41 2.36
CA ARG A 157 -7.56 6.81 1.91
C ARG A 157 -7.16 7.77 3.02
N ALA A 158 -7.49 7.46 4.25
CA ALA A 158 -7.14 8.28 5.41
C ALA A 158 -5.71 8.05 5.90
N SER A 159 -4.98 7.11 5.29
CA SER A 159 -3.63 6.72 5.71
C SER A 159 -2.69 6.62 4.49
N PHE A 160 -2.12 5.46 4.22
CA PHE A 160 -1.02 5.29 3.24
C PHE A 160 -1.43 5.46 1.77
N LEU A 161 -2.71 5.39 1.45
CA LEU A 161 -3.23 5.51 0.08
C LEU A 161 -4.18 6.72 -0.06
N SER A 162 -3.73 7.87 0.38
CA SER A 162 -4.54 9.09 0.50
C SER A 162 -4.99 9.71 -0.83
N SER A 163 -4.35 9.40 -1.94
CA SER A 163 -4.66 9.98 -3.27
C SER A 163 -5.10 8.94 -4.29
N PRO A 164 -6.31 8.35 -4.17
CA PRO A 164 -6.74 7.24 -5.01
C PRO A 164 -6.90 7.61 -6.49
N SER A 165 -7.23 8.86 -6.83
CA SER A 165 -7.34 9.32 -8.22
C SER A 165 -5.98 9.41 -8.93
N LEU A 166 -4.90 9.46 -8.17
CA LEU A 166 -3.52 9.54 -8.65
C LEU A 166 -2.68 8.33 -8.23
N SER A 167 -3.32 7.24 -7.79
CA SER A 167 -2.62 6.05 -7.30
C SER A 167 -2.95 4.84 -8.14
N PHE A 168 -1.93 4.04 -8.43
CA PHE A 168 -2.10 2.67 -8.90
C PHE A 168 -2.54 1.76 -7.75
N ALA A 169 -3.10 0.59 -8.09
CA ALA A 169 -3.30 -0.45 -7.10
C ALA A 169 -1.95 -0.89 -6.51
N PRO A 170 -1.87 -1.11 -5.20
CA PRO A 170 -0.61 -1.41 -4.53
C PRO A 170 -0.04 -2.75 -4.96
N VAL A 171 1.27 -2.91 -4.81
CA VAL A 171 1.95 -4.20 -4.83
C VAL A 171 2.20 -4.64 -3.39
N ILE A 172 1.86 -5.88 -3.07
CA ILE A 172 1.95 -6.42 -1.70
C ILE A 172 2.81 -7.67 -1.73
N PHE A 173 3.91 -7.63 -1.01
CA PHE A 173 4.93 -8.66 -1.00
C PHE A 173 5.05 -9.26 0.41
N LEU A 174 4.68 -10.52 0.59
CA LEU A 174 4.82 -11.24 1.86
C LEU A 174 6.06 -12.13 1.83
N MET A 175 6.91 -12.03 2.83
CA MET A 175 8.10 -12.87 3.01
C MET A 175 8.10 -13.50 4.40
N THR A 176 8.10 -14.83 4.46
CA THR A 176 8.08 -15.61 5.70
C THR A 176 8.75 -16.97 5.51
N ASP A 177 9.28 -17.53 6.58
CA ASP A 177 9.91 -18.86 6.57
C ASP A 177 9.14 -19.91 7.39
N GLY A 178 7.95 -19.54 7.92
CA GLY A 178 7.29 -20.43 8.87
C GLY A 178 5.77 -20.35 8.90
N TYR A 179 5.25 -20.99 9.94
CA TYR A 179 3.82 -21.02 10.25
C TYR A 179 3.44 -19.83 11.14
N PRO A 180 2.29 -19.19 10.90
CA PRO A 180 1.74 -18.20 11.82
C PRO A 180 1.56 -18.78 13.22
N SER A 181 1.95 -18.03 14.25
CA SER A 181 1.75 -18.38 15.66
C SER A 181 0.43 -17.85 16.23
N ASP A 182 -0.26 -17.01 15.48
CA ASP A 182 -1.54 -16.40 15.84
C ASP A 182 -2.66 -16.83 14.87
N ASN A 183 -3.89 -16.31 15.10
CA ASN A 183 -5.04 -16.56 14.22
C ASN A 183 -4.96 -15.76 12.92
N TYR A 184 -4.04 -16.11 12.02
CA TYR A 184 -3.87 -15.42 10.74
C TYR A 184 -5.14 -15.40 9.88
N LYS A 185 -6.00 -16.44 9.96
CA LYS A 185 -7.24 -16.52 9.16
C LYS A 185 -8.23 -15.41 9.48
N GLU A 186 -8.26 -14.94 10.71
CA GLU A 186 -9.08 -13.81 11.11
C GLU A 186 -8.52 -12.52 10.50
N GLY A 187 -7.22 -12.26 10.66
CA GLY A 187 -6.56 -11.10 10.07
C GLY A 187 -6.66 -11.07 8.55
N LEU A 188 -6.47 -12.23 7.89
CA LEU A 188 -6.58 -12.35 6.45
C LEU A 188 -8.02 -12.05 5.96
N ARG A 189 -9.04 -12.56 6.65
CA ARG A 189 -10.44 -12.25 6.31
C ARG A 189 -10.78 -10.76 6.44
N GLU A 190 -10.20 -10.06 7.39
CA GLU A 190 -10.34 -8.62 7.50
C GLU A 190 -9.62 -7.90 6.36
N LEU A 191 -8.40 -8.32 6.05
CA LEU A 191 -7.61 -7.78 4.96
C LEU A 191 -8.29 -7.99 3.59
N GLN A 192 -8.89 -9.15 3.36
CA GLN A 192 -9.62 -9.47 2.12
C GLN A 192 -10.88 -8.60 1.90
N LYS A 193 -11.43 -7.96 2.94
CA LYS A 193 -12.51 -6.98 2.81
C LYS A 193 -12.02 -5.62 2.32
N ASN A 194 -10.73 -5.36 2.42
CA ASN A 194 -10.14 -4.11 2.01
C ASN A 194 -10.05 -4.02 0.48
N SER A 195 -10.67 -3.00 -0.12
CA SER A 195 -10.70 -2.82 -1.58
C SER A 195 -9.31 -2.66 -2.20
N TRP A 196 -8.39 -1.98 -1.52
CA TRP A 196 -7.02 -1.83 -2.01
C TRP A 196 -6.26 -3.15 -2.05
N TYR A 197 -6.49 -4.01 -1.05
CA TYR A 197 -5.94 -5.35 -1.07
C TYR A 197 -6.58 -6.21 -2.16
N LYS A 198 -7.91 -6.13 -2.32
CA LYS A 198 -8.64 -6.87 -3.34
C LYS A 198 -8.07 -6.63 -4.73
N TYR A 199 -7.81 -5.36 -5.06
CA TYR A 199 -7.29 -4.93 -6.35
C TYR A 199 -5.76 -4.84 -6.43
N GLY A 200 -5.04 -5.06 -5.32
CA GLY A 200 -3.59 -5.06 -5.27
C GLY A 200 -2.96 -6.30 -5.92
N LEU A 201 -1.77 -6.13 -6.48
CA LEU A 201 -0.94 -7.27 -6.90
C LEU A 201 -0.31 -7.92 -5.67
N LYS A 202 -0.45 -9.23 -5.54
CA LYS A 202 0.00 -9.99 -4.37
C LYS A 202 0.98 -11.07 -4.79
N THR A 203 2.09 -11.12 -4.07
CA THR A 203 3.10 -12.17 -4.21
C THR A 203 3.55 -12.62 -2.83
N ALA A 204 3.85 -13.90 -2.68
CA ALA A 204 4.38 -14.44 -1.45
C ALA A 204 5.66 -15.24 -1.71
N LEU A 205 6.65 -15.05 -0.84
CA LEU A 205 7.92 -15.74 -0.88
C LEU A 205 8.10 -16.56 0.40
N GLY A 206 8.06 -17.88 0.24
CA GLY A 206 8.43 -18.84 1.28
C GLY A 206 9.96 -18.97 1.34
N ILE A 207 10.54 -18.80 2.53
CA ILE A 207 11.99 -18.86 2.75
C ILE A 207 12.33 -20.18 3.43
N GLY A 208 12.95 -21.09 2.69
CA GLY A 208 13.24 -22.44 3.19
C GLY A 208 12.07 -23.42 3.02
N LYS A 209 12.10 -24.52 3.80
CA LYS A 209 11.18 -25.64 3.63
C LYS A 209 9.96 -25.59 4.57
N GLU A 210 10.02 -24.74 5.58
CA GLU A 210 9.02 -24.67 6.66
C GLU A 210 7.87 -23.71 6.37
N ALA A 211 7.94 -22.96 5.26
CA ALA A 211 6.89 -22.03 4.89
C ALA A 211 5.59 -22.78 4.52
N ASN A 212 4.46 -22.21 4.91
CA ASN A 212 3.14 -22.84 4.72
C ASN A 212 2.51 -22.41 3.39
N ASP A 213 2.56 -23.27 2.39
CA ASP A 213 2.07 -23.03 1.02
C ASP A 213 0.58 -22.70 0.97
N ASP A 214 -0.23 -23.40 1.74
CA ASP A 214 -1.68 -23.17 1.78
C ASP A 214 -1.98 -21.75 2.26
N MET A 215 -1.29 -21.30 3.31
CA MET A 215 -1.43 -19.95 3.83
C MET A 215 -0.92 -18.89 2.85
N LEU A 216 0.22 -19.14 2.18
CA LEU A 216 0.76 -18.24 1.16
C LEU A 216 -0.19 -18.11 -0.03
N ALA A 217 -0.79 -19.22 -0.47
CA ALA A 217 -1.78 -19.23 -1.54
C ALA A 217 -3.10 -18.55 -1.11
N GLU A 218 -3.56 -18.75 0.15
CA GLU A 218 -4.71 -18.02 0.70
C GLU A 218 -4.45 -16.50 0.73
N PHE A 219 -3.22 -16.08 1.03
CA PHE A 219 -2.84 -14.66 1.02
C PHE A 219 -2.80 -14.10 -0.39
N THR A 220 -2.18 -14.75 -1.35
CA THR A 220 -2.08 -14.21 -2.73
C THR A 220 -3.38 -14.35 -3.52
N GLY A 221 -4.24 -15.27 -3.12
CA GLY A 221 -5.45 -15.66 -3.87
C GLY A 221 -5.19 -16.63 -5.02
N THR A 222 -3.92 -16.97 -5.29
CA THR A 222 -3.52 -17.95 -6.30
C THR A 222 -2.15 -18.56 -5.97
N PRO A 223 -1.92 -19.87 -6.17
CA PRO A 223 -0.61 -20.45 -5.98
C PRO A 223 0.42 -19.98 -7.02
N ASP A 224 0.00 -19.43 -8.15
CA ASP A 224 0.89 -19.03 -9.24
C ASP A 224 1.83 -17.87 -8.88
N THR A 225 1.49 -17.10 -7.86
CA THR A 225 2.30 -16.00 -7.33
C THR A 225 2.94 -16.33 -5.97
N VAL A 226 2.98 -17.60 -5.62
CA VAL A 226 3.75 -18.13 -4.49
C VAL A 226 5.04 -18.72 -5.03
N VAL A 227 6.17 -18.34 -4.45
CA VAL A 227 7.50 -18.86 -4.79
C VAL A 227 8.28 -19.24 -3.54
N HIS A 228 9.29 -20.08 -3.70
CA HIS A 228 10.17 -20.53 -2.62
C HIS A 228 11.63 -20.23 -2.92
N ALA A 229 12.34 -19.74 -1.91
CA ALA A 229 13.78 -19.63 -1.91
C ALA A 229 14.37 -20.61 -0.89
N TYR A 230 15.27 -21.48 -1.34
CA TYR A 230 15.93 -22.48 -0.50
C TYR A 230 17.39 -22.17 -0.22
N SER A 231 17.88 -21.06 -0.77
CA SER A 231 19.23 -20.54 -0.55
C SER A 231 19.25 -19.03 -0.70
N GLY A 232 20.29 -18.37 -0.18
CA GLY A 232 20.40 -16.92 -0.27
C GLY A 232 20.53 -16.41 -1.70
N GLY A 233 21.21 -17.15 -2.56
CA GLY A 233 21.28 -16.79 -3.97
C GLY A 233 19.92 -16.83 -4.68
N GLN A 234 19.08 -17.83 -4.35
CA GLN A 234 17.70 -17.89 -4.85
C GLN A 234 16.85 -16.76 -4.25
N LEU A 235 16.98 -16.52 -2.95
CA LEU A 235 16.27 -15.44 -2.26
C LEU A 235 16.56 -14.09 -2.93
N ALA A 236 17.84 -13.77 -3.13
CA ALA A 236 18.27 -12.54 -3.77
C ALA A 236 17.66 -12.37 -5.16
N HIS A 237 17.78 -13.39 -5.96
CA HIS A 237 17.32 -13.37 -7.34
C HIS A 237 15.79 -13.25 -7.44
N LEU A 238 15.04 -14.05 -6.67
CA LEU A 238 13.58 -14.04 -6.67
C LEU A 238 13.00 -12.72 -6.18
N ILE A 239 13.48 -12.18 -5.06
CA ILE A 239 13.02 -10.89 -4.55
C ILE A 239 13.20 -9.80 -5.61
N LYS A 240 14.39 -9.73 -6.21
CA LYS A 240 14.72 -8.74 -7.22
C LYS A 240 13.79 -8.82 -8.42
N ILE A 241 13.66 -10.01 -9.02
CA ILE A 241 12.83 -10.20 -10.20
C ILE A 241 11.36 -9.91 -9.89
N ILE A 242 10.83 -10.48 -8.81
CA ILE A 242 9.41 -10.34 -8.49
C ILE A 242 9.07 -8.88 -8.17
N ALA A 243 9.91 -8.19 -7.40
CA ALA A 243 9.68 -6.79 -7.07
C ALA A 243 9.69 -5.89 -8.32
N VAL A 244 10.67 -6.10 -9.21
CA VAL A 244 10.76 -5.37 -10.48
C VAL A 244 9.56 -5.68 -11.37
N THR A 245 9.24 -6.96 -11.58
CA THR A 245 8.12 -7.39 -12.43
C THR A 245 6.78 -6.89 -11.90
N SER A 246 6.55 -7.01 -10.60
CA SER A 246 5.31 -6.53 -9.96
C SER A 246 5.16 -5.01 -10.09
N SER A 247 6.25 -4.27 -9.94
CA SER A 247 6.27 -2.81 -10.09
C SER A 247 5.96 -2.41 -11.54
N GLN A 248 6.55 -3.08 -12.52
CA GLN A 248 6.29 -2.84 -13.94
C GLN A 248 4.84 -3.12 -14.33
N ILE A 249 4.26 -4.22 -13.85
CA ILE A 249 2.85 -4.56 -14.11
C ILE A 249 1.94 -3.59 -13.36
N GLY A 250 2.27 -3.27 -12.11
CA GLY A 250 1.51 -2.37 -11.26
C GLY A 250 1.38 -0.98 -11.85
N SER A 251 2.49 -0.43 -12.36
CA SER A 251 2.56 0.93 -12.94
C SER A 251 1.90 1.07 -14.32
N LYS A 252 1.69 -0.03 -15.05
CA LYS A 252 1.05 0.03 -16.37
C LYS A 252 -0.44 0.34 -16.25
N SER A 253 -0.89 1.35 -16.99
CA SER A 253 -2.31 1.53 -17.28
C SER A 253 -2.74 0.43 -18.26
N MET A 254 -3.67 -0.43 -17.85
CA MET A 254 -4.27 -1.39 -18.78
C MET A 254 -5.52 -0.75 -19.43
N THR A 255 -5.72 -1.04 -20.70
CA THR A 255 -6.96 -0.66 -21.38
C THR A 255 -8.13 -1.41 -20.75
N LEU A 256 -9.20 -0.68 -20.45
CA LEU A 256 -10.45 -1.23 -19.88
C LEU A 256 -11.33 -1.88 -20.96
N ALA A 257 -10.72 -2.54 -21.95
CA ALA A 257 -11.44 -3.25 -23.00
C ALA A 257 -10.74 -4.57 -23.31
N ASP A 258 -11.54 -5.61 -23.56
CA ASP A 258 -11.04 -6.89 -24.06
C ASP A 258 -10.70 -6.81 -25.57
N ASP A 259 -10.14 -7.90 -26.13
CA ASP A 259 -9.83 -8.01 -27.56
C ASP A 259 -11.07 -7.89 -28.46
N ALA A 260 -12.26 -8.01 -27.92
CA ALA A 260 -13.54 -7.84 -28.61
C ALA A 260 -14.14 -6.43 -28.45
N GLY A 261 -13.45 -5.53 -27.71
CA GLY A 261 -13.87 -4.13 -27.48
C GLY A 261 -14.93 -3.96 -26.39
N HIS A 262 -15.17 -4.97 -25.54
CA HIS A 262 -16.06 -4.83 -24.39
C HIS A 262 -15.31 -4.14 -23.26
N GLU A 263 -15.99 -3.19 -22.58
CA GLU A 263 -15.46 -2.56 -21.36
C GLU A 263 -15.26 -3.62 -20.26
N LEU A 264 -14.03 -3.77 -19.79
CA LEU A 264 -13.69 -4.62 -18.67
C LEU A 264 -14.01 -3.89 -17.35
N GLY A 265 -14.58 -4.59 -16.41
CA GLY A 265 -14.71 -4.09 -15.04
C GLY A 265 -13.34 -3.92 -14.38
N MET A 266 -13.28 -3.05 -13.38
CA MET A 266 -12.03 -2.87 -12.60
C MET A 266 -11.50 -4.20 -12.03
N GLU A 267 -12.40 -5.09 -11.63
CA GLU A 267 -12.08 -6.42 -11.10
C GLU A 267 -11.36 -7.29 -12.14
N ASP A 268 -11.89 -7.32 -13.38
CA ASP A 268 -11.30 -8.10 -14.48
C ASP A 268 -9.89 -7.62 -14.85
N VAL A 269 -9.67 -6.30 -14.79
CA VAL A 269 -8.34 -5.70 -15.05
C VAL A 269 -7.33 -6.15 -14.01
N TYR A 270 -7.69 -6.16 -12.72
CA TYR A 270 -6.77 -6.58 -11.66
C TYR A 270 -6.54 -8.09 -11.64
N GLU A 271 -7.56 -8.89 -11.92
CA GLU A 271 -7.39 -10.34 -12.10
C GLU A 271 -6.45 -10.65 -13.27
N SER A 272 -6.57 -9.92 -14.37
CA SER A 272 -5.68 -10.06 -15.53
C SER A 272 -4.23 -9.68 -15.18
N LYS A 273 -4.02 -8.60 -14.42
CA LYS A 273 -2.68 -8.23 -13.92
C LYS A 273 -2.10 -9.29 -12.99
N GLN A 274 -2.88 -9.81 -12.06
CA GLN A 274 -2.44 -10.85 -11.13
C GLN A 274 -2.08 -12.14 -11.88
N ARG A 275 -2.87 -12.53 -12.89
CA ARG A 275 -2.58 -13.67 -13.75
C ARG A 275 -1.31 -13.48 -14.57
N LEU A 276 -1.13 -12.29 -15.17
CA LEU A 276 0.09 -11.95 -15.91
C LEU A 276 1.34 -12.03 -15.01
N LEU A 277 1.23 -11.52 -13.79
CA LEU A 277 2.30 -11.61 -12.79
C LEU A 277 2.64 -13.06 -12.49
N GLY A 278 1.63 -13.92 -12.23
CA GLY A 278 1.83 -15.36 -12.00
C GLY A 278 2.52 -16.04 -13.18
N GLN A 279 2.08 -15.79 -14.41
CA GLN A 279 2.70 -16.35 -15.61
C GLN A 279 4.18 -15.96 -15.72
N GLN A 280 4.51 -14.69 -15.56
CA GLN A 280 5.90 -14.22 -15.65
C GLN A 280 6.77 -14.80 -14.53
N ILE A 281 6.26 -14.88 -13.31
CA ILE A 281 6.98 -15.51 -12.19
C ILE A 281 7.25 -16.99 -12.51
N GLN A 282 6.25 -17.74 -12.97
CA GLN A 282 6.40 -19.16 -13.28
C GLN A 282 7.35 -19.42 -14.46
N GLU A 283 7.37 -18.55 -15.47
CA GLU A 283 8.33 -18.63 -16.56
C GLU A 283 9.76 -18.43 -16.04
N ILE A 284 9.97 -17.47 -15.17
CA ILE A 284 11.29 -17.18 -14.58
C ILE A 284 11.74 -18.37 -13.71
N VAL A 285 10.89 -18.84 -12.81
CA VAL A 285 11.18 -20.01 -11.94
C VAL A 285 11.57 -21.23 -12.78
N LYS A 286 10.88 -21.47 -13.89
CA LYS A 286 11.19 -22.57 -14.81
C LYS A 286 12.49 -22.36 -15.59
N SER A 287 12.73 -21.17 -16.11
CA SER A 287 13.92 -20.85 -16.92
C SER A 287 15.21 -20.93 -16.13
N GLU A 288 15.16 -20.56 -14.84
CA GLU A 288 16.30 -20.58 -13.92
C GLU A 288 16.53 -21.96 -13.28
N GLY A 289 15.67 -22.93 -13.57
CA GLY A 289 15.82 -24.29 -13.04
C GLY A 289 15.52 -24.39 -11.53
N TYR A 290 14.77 -23.43 -10.97
CA TYR A 290 14.27 -23.44 -9.59
C TYR A 290 13.10 -24.43 -9.40
N SER A 291 13.05 -25.52 -10.17
CA SER A 291 12.08 -26.58 -9.94
C SER A 291 12.40 -27.32 -8.63
N ASP A 292 11.39 -27.93 -8.01
CA ASP A 292 11.35 -28.58 -6.68
C ASP A 292 12.48 -29.55 -6.29
N SER A 293 13.49 -29.71 -7.12
CA SER A 293 14.68 -30.55 -6.87
C SER A 293 15.80 -29.72 -6.25
N ILE A 294 15.80 -29.69 -4.92
CA ILE A 294 16.83 -29.03 -4.11
C ILE A 294 18.10 -29.91 -4.11
N PRO A 295 19.28 -29.37 -4.47
CA PRO A 295 20.53 -30.01 -4.11
C PRO A 295 20.68 -30.00 -2.60
N PHE A 296 20.88 -31.12 -1.98
CA PHE A 296 20.88 -31.34 -0.52
C PHE A 296 21.90 -30.48 0.25
N ASP A 297 22.91 -29.95 -0.46
CA ASP A 297 24.05 -29.23 0.13
C ASP A 297 23.90 -27.69 0.17
N THR A 298 22.81 -27.11 -0.33
CA THR A 298 22.63 -25.66 -0.44
C THR A 298 21.45 -25.09 0.35
N CYS A 299 20.84 -25.89 1.23
CA CYS A 299 19.69 -25.47 2.04
C CYS A 299 20.13 -24.77 3.34
N TRP A 300 19.33 -23.80 3.76
CA TRP A 300 19.44 -23.12 5.06
C TRP A 300 19.49 -24.11 6.24
#